data_f42ddfd54c3e50a5529b7919ec03fd75
#
_entry.id   f42ddfd54c3e50a5529b7919ec03fd75
#
_cell.length_a   1.000
_cell.length_b   1.000
_cell.length_c   1.000
_cell.angle_alpha   90.00
_cell.angle_beta   90.00
_cell.angle_gamma   90.00
#
_symmetry.space_group_name_H-M   'P 1'
#
loop_
_entity.id
_entity.type
_entity.pdbx_description
1 polymer ?
#
loop_
_entity_poly.entity_id
_entity_poly.type
_entity_poly.pdbx_seq_one_letter_code
_entity_poly.pdbx_strand_id
1 'polypeptide(L)'
;MTRLTAALAFVMLSAAAQGADAPPGAASCSGCHAANPRVETPVPPLGGRPAAEIASQMAAFKSGERKGTIMDRIAKGFSEEETRAIAAWYEQQK
;
A
#
# COMPACT_ATOMS: atom_id res chain seq x y z
N MET A 1 30.05 -39.64 37.76
CA MET A 1 28.72 -39.57 37.13
C MET A 1 28.43 -38.12 36.81
N THR A 2 28.72 -37.75 35.60
CA THR A 2 28.53 -36.38 35.10
C THR A 2 27.12 -36.27 34.52
N ARG A 3 26.27 -35.49 35.16
CA ARG A 3 24.94 -35.16 34.60
C ARG A 3 25.08 -34.03 33.63
N LEU A 4 24.95 -34.35 32.34
CA LEU A 4 24.80 -33.34 31.31
C LEU A 4 23.36 -32.81 31.40
N THR A 5 23.23 -31.59 31.86
CA THR A 5 22.00 -30.82 31.72
C THR A 5 22.04 -30.13 30.36
N ALA A 6 21.29 -30.68 29.41
CA ALA A 6 21.08 -30.01 28.15
C ALA A 6 20.12 -28.83 28.36
N ALA A 7 20.67 -27.63 28.33
CA ALA A 7 19.85 -26.42 28.28
C ALA A 7 19.28 -26.27 26.87
N LEU A 8 17.98 -26.54 26.73
CA LEU A 8 17.26 -26.17 25.51
C LEU A 8 17.12 -24.64 25.50
N ALA A 9 17.93 -23.99 24.66
CA ALA A 9 17.73 -22.59 24.36
C ALA A 9 16.50 -22.48 23.46
N PHE A 10 15.39 -22.04 24.02
CA PHE A 10 14.18 -21.71 23.26
C PHE A 10 14.41 -20.37 22.59
N VAL A 11 14.80 -20.41 21.34
CA VAL A 11 14.89 -19.19 20.50
C VAL A 11 13.46 -18.78 20.18
N MET A 12 12.95 -17.82 20.95
CA MET A 12 11.72 -17.13 20.61
C MET A 12 11.97 -16.29 19.37
N LEU A 13 11.58 -16.82 18.22
CA LEU A 13 11.49 -16.04 17.01
C LEU A 13 10.29 -15.11 17.18
N SER A 14 10.55 -13.93 17.70
CA SER A 14 9.58 -12.84 17.65
C SER A 14 9.41 -12.48 16.17
N ALA A 15 8.40 -13.04 15.53
CA ALA A 15 7.90 -12.49 14.29
C ALA A 15 7.36 -11.10 14.64
N ALA A 16 8.20 -10.08 14.49
CA ALA A 16 7.72 -8.71 14.51
C ALA A 16 6.66 -8.61 13.42
N ALA A 17 5.42 -8.38 13.84
CA ALA A 17 4.37 -7.99 12.91
C ALA A 17 4.79 -6.64 12.33
N GLN A 18 5.57 -6.67 11.26
CA GLN A 18 5.90 -5.48 10.51
C GLN A 18 4.64 -5.12 9.75
N GLY A 19 3.99 -4.03 10.18
CA GLY A 19 3.08 -3.36 9.29
C GLY A 19 3.82 -3.18 7.97
N ALA A 20 3.23 -3.67 6.88
CA ALA A 20 3.88 -3.56 5.59
C ALA A 20 4.22 -2.10 5.33
N ASP A 21 5.50 -1.80 5.11
CA ASP A 21 5.95 -0.49 4.71
C ASP A 21 5.27 -0.11 3.39
N ALA A 22 4.94 1.16 3.24
CA ALA A 22 4.39 1.67 2.01
C ALA A 22 5.37 1.40 0.85
N PRO A 23 4.90 0.85 -0.27
CA PRO A 23 5.76 0.65 -1.43
C PRO A 23 6.20 1.99 -2.02
N PRO A 24 7.28 1.99 -2.83
CA PRO A 24 7.75 3.20 -3.49
C PRO A 24 6.63 3.91 -4.24
N GLY A 25 6.51 5.21 -4.05
CA GLY A 25 5.51 6.05 -4.69
C GLY A 25 4.18 6.18 -3.93
N ALA A 26 3.87 5.30 -2.99
CA ALA A 26 2.62 5.37 -2.23
C ALA A 26 2.50 6.64 -1.40
N ALA A 27 3.59 7.10 -0.80
CA ALA A 27 3.60 8.33 0.00
C ALA A 27 3.21 9.58 -0.80
N SER A 28 3.54 9.62 -2.09
CA SER A 28 3.16 10.74 -2.95
C SER A 28 1.65 10.81 -3.18
N CYS A 29 0.97 9.69 -3.19
CA CYS A 29 -0.49 9.63 -3.29
C CYS A 29 -1.14 10.24 -2.04
N SER A 30 -0.58 9.98 -0.88
CA SER A 30 -1.09 10.47 0.40
C SER A 30 -0.98 11.99 0.56
N GLY A 31 -0.24 12.67 -0.30
CA GLY A 31 -0.19 14.13 -0.35
C GLY A 31 -1.52 14.78 -0.73
N CYS A 32 -2.36 14.06 -1.47
CA CYS A 32 -3.69 14.52 -1.90
C CYS A 32 -4.80 13.56 -1.46
N HIS A 33 -4.56 12.25 -1.53
CA HIS A 33 -5.51 11.23 -1.11
C HIS A 33 -5.17 10.70 0.28
N ALA A 34 -6.08 10.84 1.23
CA ALA A 34 -5.85 10.29 2.56
C ALA A 34 -5.71 8.76 2.54
N ALA A 35 -4.71 8.25 3.24
CA ALA A 35 -4.57 6.83 3.48
C ALA A 35 -5.62 6.34 4.49
N ASN A 36 -5.97 7.17 5.47
CA ASN A 36 -7.01 6.87 6.42
C ASN A 36 -8.38 7.16 5.80
N PRO A 37 -9.27 6.14 5.68
CA PRO A 37 -10.58 6.32 5.07
C PRO A 37 -11.54 7.24 5.86
N ARG A 38 -11.21 7.54 7.12
CA ARG A 38 -12.02 8.39 7.98
C ARG A 38 -11.71 9.88 7.89
N VAL A 39 -10.59 10.21 7.21
CA VAL A 39 -10.19 11.60 7.02
C VAL A 39 -10.92 12.17 5.81
N GLU A 40 -11.62 13.26 6.02
CA GLU A 40 -12.26 14.01 4.94
C GLU A 40 -11.23 14.90 4.23
N THR A 41 -11.14 14.74 2.94
CA THR A 41 -10.27 15.53 2.07
C THR A 41 -11.04 15.95 0.82
N PRO A 42 -10.63 17.06 0.14
CA PRO A 42 -11.26 17.45 -1.13
C PRO A 42 -11.18 16.38 -2.22
N VAL A 43 -10.14 15.56 -2.18
CA VAL A 43 -10.00 14.37 -3.03
C VAL A 43 -10.35 13.12 -2.25
N PRO A 44 -10.99 12.11 -2.87
CA PRO A 44 -11.40 10.92 -2.15
C PRO A 44 -10.22 10.19 -1.50
N PRO A 45 -10.37 9.72 -0.25
CA PRO A 45 -9.35 8.89 0.40
C PRO A 45 -9.20 7.55 -0.34
N LEU A 46 -8.00 7.01 -0.34
CA LEU A 46 -7.70 5.71 -0.98
C LEU A 46 -7.77 4.55 0.02
N GLY A 47 -7.55 4.83 1.30
CA GLY A 47 -7.52 3.80 2.33
C GLY A 47 -8.79 2.95 2.35
N GLY A 48 -8.61 1.63 2.43
CA GLY A 48 -9.70 0.67 2.49
C GLY A 48 -10.41 0.38 1.17
N ARG A 49 -10.08 1.08 0.09
CA ARG A 49 -10.66 0.79 -1.22
C ARG A 49 -10.12 -0.52 -1.78
N PRO A 50 -10.93 -1.28 -2.52
CA PRO A 50 -10.45 -2.49 -3.18
C PRO A 50 -9.27 -2.20 -4.11
N ALA A 51 -8.22 -2.99 -4.00
CA ALA A 51 -7.02 -2.81 -4.83
C ALA A 51 -7.33 -2.87 -6.32
N ALA A 52 -8.23 -3.77 -6.73
CA ALA A 52 -8.66 -3.87 -8.12
C ALA A 52 -9.32 -2.59 -8.64
N GLU A 53 -10.09 -1.91 -7.80
CA GLU A 53 -10.72 -0.62 -8.15
C GLU A 53 -9.67 0.46 -8.35
N ILE A 54 -8.73 0.59 -7.41
CA ILE A 54 -7.64 1.58 -7.51
C ILE A 54 -6.82 1.34 -8.78
N ALA A 55 -6.42 0.10 -9.02
CA ALA A 55 -5.63 -0.27 -10.19
C ALA A 55 -6.37 0.00 -11.50
N SER A 56 -7.65 -0.33 -11.56
CA SER A 56 -8.50 -0.09 -12.73
C SER A 56 -8.65 1.41 -13.04
N GLN A 57 -8.87 2.22 -12.03
CA GLN A 57 -8.98 3.68 -12.21
C GLN A 57 -7.65 4.30 -12.65
N MET A 58 -6.54 3.84 -12.09
CA MET A 58 -5.21 4.28 -12.51
C MET A 58 -4.92 3.92 -13.97
N ALA A 59 -5.29 2.72 -14.39
CA ALA A 59 -5.16 2.30 -15.78
C ALA A 59 -5.99 3.17 -16.72
N ALA A 60 -7.20 3.53 -16.32
CA ALA A 60 -8.08 4.41 -17.08
C ALA A 60 -7.52 5.83 -17.24
N PHE A 61 -6.93 6.37 -16.18
CA PHE A 61 -6.23 7.67 -16.28
C PHE A 61 -4.99 7.57 -17.18
N LYS A 62 -4.22 6.50 -17.05
CA LYS A 62 -3.00 6.30 -17.82
C LYS A 62 -3.27 6.16 -19.32
N SER A 63 -4.34 5.47 -19.68
CA SER A 63 -4.75 5.27 -21.09
C SER A 63 -5.43 6.48 -21.70
N GLY A 64 -5.87 7.43 -20.88
CA GLY A 64 -6.68 8.57 -21.33
C GLY A 64 -8.17 8.26 -21.44
N GLU A 65 -8.61 7.05 -21.11
CA GLU A 65 -10.02 6.68 -21.06
C GLU A 65 -10.80 7.49 -20.03
N ARG A 66 -10.16 7.77 -18.89
CA ARG A 66 -10.68 8.67 -17.87
C ARG A 66 -9.84 9.94 -17.82
N LYS A 67 -10.50 11.08 -17.87
CA LYS A 67 -9.84 12.37 -17.74
C LYS A 67 -9.92 12.85 -16.29
N GLY A 68 -8.78 13.28 -15.74
CA GLY A 68 -8.69 13.93 -14.45
C GLY A 68 -8.07 15.30 -14.59
N THR A 69 -8.14 16.09 -13.54
CA THR A 69 -7.46 17.39 -13.50
C THR A 69 -5.94 17.21 -13.50
N ILE A 70 -5.43 16.22 -12.78
CA ILE A 70 -4.01 15.93 -12.67
C ILE A 70 -3.69 14.43 -12.73
N MET A 71 -4.64 13.56 -12.37
CA MET A 71 -4.39 12.11 -12.26
C MET A 71 -4.00 11.48 -13.60
N ASP A 72 -4.45 11.99 -14.72
CA ASP A 72 -4.05 11.54 -16.04
C ASP A 72 -2.54 11.72 -16.30
N ARG A 73 -1.93 12.73 -15.71
CA ARG A 73 -0.48 12.95 -15.74
C ARG A 73 0.26 12.10 -14.72
N ILE A 74 -0.26 12.05 -13.50
CA ILE A 74 0.36 11.29 -12.41
C ILE A 74 0.41 9.80 -12.75
N ALA A 75 -0.67 9.24 -13.25
CA ALA A 75 -0.77 7.83 -13.59
C ALA A 75 0.27 7.37 -14.61
N LYS A 76 0.68 8.24 -15.52
CA LYS A 76 1.71 7.95 -16.52
C LYS A 76 3.11 7.74 -15.92
N GLY A 77 3.34 8.22 -14.72
CA GLY A 77 4.60 8.06 -13.99
C GLY A 77 4.78 6.71 -13.33
N PHE A 78 3.78 5.84 -13.36
CA PHE A 78 3.80 4.54 -12.68
C PHE A 78 3.64 3.40 -13.67
N SER A 79 4.43 2.34 -13.45
CA SER A 79 4.23 1.08 -14.15
C SER A 79 2.99 0.35 -13.62
N GLU A 80 2.51 -0.63 -14.35
CA GLU A 80 1.40 -1.47 -13.90
C GLU A 80 1.74 -2.22 -12.61
N GLU A 81 2.99 -2.71 -12.49
CA GLU A 81 3.49 -3.39 -11.30
C GLU A 81 3.54 -2.47 -10.09
N GLU A 82 4.07 -1.26 -10.26
CA GLU A 82 4.09 -0.25 -9.21
C GLU A 82 2.69 0.12 -8.74
N THR A 83 1.78 0.31 -9.68
CA THR A 83 0.37 0.62 -9.40
C THR A 83 -0.30 -0.49 -8.62
N ARG A 84 -0.05 -1.75 -8.95
CA ARG A 84 -0.60 -2.90 -8.20
C ARG A 84 -0.11 -2.94 -6.77
N ALA A 85 1.18 -2.73 -6.56
CA ALA A 85 1.76 -2.71 -5.22
C ALA A 85 1.18 -1.59 -4.36
N ILE A 86 1.04 -0.40 -4.93
CA ILE A 86 0.45 0.77 -4.27
C ILE A 86 -1.02 0.50 -3.94
N ALA A 87 -1.79 -0.01 -4.88
CA ALA A 87 -3.19 -0.34 -4.69
C ALA A 87 -3.41 -1.37 -3.58
N ALA A 88 -2.60 -2.42 -3.54
CA ALA A 88 -2.65 -3.44 -2.51
C ALA A 88 -2.33 -2.86 -1.12
N TRP A 89 -1.38 -1.94 -1.04
CA TRP A 89 -1.04 -1.29 0.22
C TRP A 89 -2.19 -0.42 0.74
N TYR A 90 -2.81 0.40 -0.14
CA TYR A 90 -3.94 1.25 0.27
C TYR A 90 -5.15 0.45 0.70
N GLU A 91 -5.43 -0.68 0.07
CA GLU A 91 -6.53 -1.55 0.49
C GLU A 91 -6.41 -2.01 1.95
N GLN A 92 -5.19 -2.18 2.45
CA GLN A 92 -4.91 -2.60 3.81
C GLN A 92 -5.04 -1.47 4.85
N GLN A 93 -5.15 -0.24 4.42
CA GLN A 93 -5.26 0.91 5.32
C GLN A 93 -6.69 1.02 5.87
N LYS A 94 -6.81 1.16 7.17
CA LYS A 94 -8.10 1.21 7.88
C LYS A 94 -8.21 2.42 8.76
#